data_ca252721f18c9c06af25bef3585d24dd
#
_entry.id   ca252721f18c9c06af25bef3585d24dd
#
_cell.length_a   1.000
_cell.length_b   1.000
_cell.length_c   1.000
_cell.angle_alpha   90.00
_cell.angle_beta   90.00
_cell.angle_gamma   90.00
#
_symmetry.space_group_name_H-M   'P 1'
#
loop_
_entity.id
_entity.type
_entity.pdbx_description
1 polymer ?
#
loop_
_entity_poly.entity_id
_entity_poly.type
_entity_poly.pdbx_seq_one_letter_code
_entity_poly.pdbx_strand_id
1 'polypeptide(L)'
;PKSTLLGLGRASLSSNFGTWLLSLKPDSECSTLLNSVGQLYVRGIDINWKAFYAQAKLERMKLPNYSWRYQRCWTDIVSTGGNGTRLHPLVHRRIENASQSVIFESRLSASSPAYLDDHRVFGSVVYPASAFFEMAMVVARFIFGQDEVALTNVSIGRALLLSEAPVTVQMIATANGDRFDF
;
A
#
# COMPACT_ATOMS: atom_id res chain seq x y z
N PRO A 1 -35.93 26.72 -25.07
CA PRO A 1 -36.36 27.26 -23.78
C PRO A 1 -35.32 28.28 -23.27
N LYS A 2 -35.78 29.48 -22.95
CA LYS A 2 -34.87 30.47 -22.36
C LYS A 2 -34.59 30.06 -20.91
N SER A 3 -33.36 30.29 -20.41
CA SER A 3 -32.95 30.02 -19.01
C SER A 3 -33.65 30.90 -17.96
N THR A 4 -34.84 31.39 -18.27
CA THR A 4 -35.63 32.36 -17.49
C THR A 4 -35.92 31.82 -16.09
N LEU A 5 -36.33 30.56 -15.96
CA LEU A 5 -36.58 29.93 -14.64
C LEU A 5 -35.34 29.84 -13.76
N LEU A 6 -34.16 29.56 -14.33
CA LEU A 6 -32.91 29.58 -13.59
C LEU A 6 -32.52 30.97 -13.13
N GLY A 7 -32.77 31.99 -13.98
CA GLY A 7 -32.55 33.38 -13.63
C GLY A 7 -33.46 33.86 -12.49
N LEU A 8 -34.74 33.52 -12.54
CA LEU A 8 -35.69 33.82 -11.48
C LEU A 8 -35.36 33.07 -10.17
N GLY A 9 -35.04 31.78 -10.28
CA GLY A 9 -34.63 30.99 -9.12
C GLY A 9 -33.39 31.55 -8.42
N ARG A 10 -32.36 31.93 -9.18
CA ARG A 10 -31.16 32.59 -8.64
C ARG A 10 -31.42 33.92 -8.00
N ALA A 11 -32.37 34.66 -8.52
CA ALA A 11 -32.75 35.96 -7.95
C ALA A 11 -33.59 35.83 -6.67
N SER A 12 -34.28 34.70 -6.49
CA SER A 12 -35.15 34.42 -5.34
C SER A 12 -34.49 33.72 -4.19
N LEU A 13 -33.31 33.15 -4.39
CA LEU A 13 -32.59 32.34 -3.40
C LEU A 13 -31.18 32.88 -3.16
N SER A 14 -30.61 32.59 -2.01
CA SER A 14 -29.25 33.01 -1.68
C SER A 14 -28.22 32.46 -2.69
N SER A 15 -27.14 33.22 -2.94
CA SER A 15 -26.10 32.90 -3.90
C SER A 15 -25.43 31.51 -3.66
N ASN A 16 -25.51 30.99 -2.45
CA ASN A 16 -24.94 29.71 -2.05
C ASN A 16 -25.95 28.54 -2.06
N PHE A 17 -27.16 28.77 -2.54
CA PHE A 17 -28.21 27.77 -2.57
C PHE A 17 -28.06 26.82 -3.76
N GLY A 18 -27.47 25.65 -3.55
CA GLY A 18 -27.52 24.56 -4.48
C GLY A 18 -26.73 24.75 -5.79
N THR A 19 -26.95 23.83 -6.72
CA THR A 19 -26.36 23.84 -8.06
C THR A 19 -27.43 24.10 -9.11
N TRP A 20 -27.20 25.10 -9.94
CA TRP A 20 -28.13 25.51 -10.97
C TRP A 20 -27.69 24.94 -12.32
N LEU A 21 -28.43 23.98 -12.83
CA LEU A 21 -28.11 23.26 -14.06
C LEU A 21 -29.19 23.47 -15.12
N LEU A 22 -28.75 23.63 -16.35
CA LEU A 22 -29.64 23.70 -17.52
C LEU A 22 -29.98 22.27 -17.95
N SER A 23 -31.27 21.94 -18.06
CA SER A 23 -31.70 20.65 -18.61
C SER A 23 -31.64 20.60 -20.12
N LEU A 24 -32.09 21.69 -20.77
CA LEU A 24 -32.21 21.77 -22.22
C LEU A 24 -31.79 23.18 -22.71
N LYS A 25 -31.15 23.22 -23.87
CA LYS A 25 -30.87 24.44 -24.63
C LYS A 25 -31.16 24.17 -26.10
N PRO A 26 -31.86 25.07 -26.85
CA PRO A 26 -32.07 24.90 -28.27
C PRO A 26 -30.79 24.64 -29.02
N ASP A 27 -30.83 23.76 -29.99
CA ASP A 27 -29.72 23.37 -30.87
C ASP A 27 -28.55 22.64 -30.16
N SER A 28 -28.72 22.34 -28.86
CA SER A 28 -27.70 21.63 -28.06
C SER A 28 -28.27 20.85 -26.88
N GLU A 29 -29.47 20.29 -27.04
CA GLU A 29 -30.24 19.66 -25.96
C GLU A 29 -29.47 18.52 -25.33
N CYS A 30 -28.97 17.59 -26.16
CA CYS A 30 -28.25 16.40 -25.69
C CYS A 30 -26.97 16.77 -24.94
N SER A 31 -26.16 17.66 -25.51
CA SER A 31 -24.87 18.06 -24.86
C SER A 31 -25.13 18.85 -23.58
N THR A 32 -26.19 19.65 -23.51
CA THR A 32 -26.58 20.38 -22.31
C THR A 32 -27.01 19.44 -21.20
N LEU A 33 -27.84 18.43 -21.53
CA LEU A 33 -28.27 17.43 -20.57
C LEU A 33 -27.09 16.61 -20.05
N LEU A 34 -26.22 16.12 -20.96
CA LEU A 34 -25.02 15.36 -20.58
C LEU A 34 -24.07 16.13 -19.69
N ASN A 35 -23.87 17.40 -19.98
CA ASN A 35 -23.05 18.28 -19.13
C ASN A 35 -23.67 18.43 -17.73
N SER A 36 -24.97 18.57 -17.63
CA SER A 36 -25.66 18.66 -16.33
C SER A 36 -25.56 17.37 -15.55
N VAL A 37 -25.72 16.21 -16.20
CA VAL A 37 -25.49 14.90 -15.58
C VAL A 37 -24.03 14.77 -15.11
N GLY A 38 -23.06 15.16 -15.92
CA GLY A 38 -21.65 15.17 -15.56
C GLY A 38 -21.35 16.05 -14.33
N GLN A 39 -21.96 17.22 -14.27
CA GLN A 39 -21.82 18.11 -13.10
C GLN A 39 -22.44 17.54 -11.82
N LEU A 40 -23.54 16.79 -11.91
CA LEU A 40 -24.11 16.07 -10.78
C LEU A 40 -23.18 14.96 -10.32
N TYR A 41 -22.66 14.16 -11.27
CA TYR A 41 -21.74 13.06 -11.00
C TYR A 41 -20.48 13.52 -10.27
N VAL A 42 -19.80 14.58 -10.73
CA VAL A 42 -18.57 15.08 -10.08
C VAL A 42 -18.84 15.69 -8.69
N ARG A 43 -20.09 15.95 -8.36
CA ARG A 43 -20.52 16.38 -7.02
C ARG A 43 -20.93 15.22 -6.12
N GLY A 44 -20.72 13.97 -6.56
CA GLY A 44 -20.99 12.78 -5.78
C GLY A 44 -22.45 12.31 -5.81
N ILE A 45 -23.28 12.83 -6.72
CA ILE A 45 -24.63 12.31 -6.93
C ILE A 45 -24.51 10.97 -7.65
N ASP A 46 -25.11 9.94 -7.07
CA ASP A 46 -25.13 8.61 -7.67
C ASP A 46 -26.04 8.58 -8.90
N ILE A 47 -25.43 8.28 -10.04
CA ILE A 47 -26.11 8.20 -11.33
C ILE A 47 -26.36 6.73 -11.68
N ASN A 48 -27.61 6.37 -11.93
CA ASN A 48 -27.94 5.04 -12.42
C ASN A 48 -27.51 4.88 -13.89
N TRP A 49 -26.22 4.62 -14.11
CA TRP A 49 -25.64 4.44 -15.46
C TRP A 49 -26.27 3.32 -16.25
N LYS A 50 -26.74 2.26 -15.59
CA LYS A 50 -27.44 1.15 -16.24
C LYS A 50 -28.75 1.62 -16.85
N ALA A 51 -29.54 2.41 -16.12
CA ALA A 51 -30.79 2.99 -16.64
C ALA A 51 -30.49 4.05 -17.71
N PHE A 52 -29.46 4.87 -17.50
CA PHE A 52 -29.06 5.91 -18.43
C PHE A 52 -28.72 5.38 -19.82
N TYR A 53 -28.03 4.23 -19.89
CA TYR A 53 -27.63 3.57 -21.11
C TYR A 53 -28.56 2.42 -21.54
N ALA A 54 -29.72 2.25 -20.92
CA ALA A 54 -30.61 1.10 -21.18
C ALA A 54 -31.03 0.93 -22.65
N GLN A 55 -31.13 2.04 -23.38
CA GLN A 55 -31.52 2.04 -24.80
C GLN A 55 -30.31 2.05 -25.75
N ALA A 56 -29.10 2.21 -25.25
CA ALA A 56 -27.90 2.21 -26.07
C ALA A 56 -27.39 0.78 -26.32
N LYS A 57 -27.03 0.47 -27.57
CA LYS A 57 -26.29 -0.75 -27.88
C LYS A 57 -24.85 -0.57 -27.42
N LEU A 58 -24.56 -0.99 -26.18
CA LEU A 58 -23.22 -0.91 -25.63
C LEU A 58 -22.43 -2.16 -25.98
N GLU A 59 -21.25 -1.99 -26.54
CA GLU A 59 -20.26 -3.04 -26.73
C GLU A 59 -19.14 -2.91 -25.70
N ARG A 60 -18.67 -4.05 -25.18
CA ARG A 60 -17.50 -4.06 -24.28
C ARG A 60 -16.25 -3.74 -25.08
N MET A 61 -15.64 -2.62 -24.80
CA MET A 61 -14.35 -2.24 -25.38
C MET A 61 -13.23 -2.58 -24.41
N LYS A 62 -12.14 -3.18 -24.93
CA LYS A 62 -10.90 -3.32 -24.16
C LYS A 62 -10.22 -1.96 -24.06
N LEU A 63 -10.14 -1.44 -22.86
CA LEU A 63 -9.36 -0.24 -22.60
C LEU A 63 -7.88 -0.60 -22.39
N PRO A 64 -6.94 0.30 -22.71
CA PRO A 64 -5.55 0.13 -22.31
C PRO A 64 -5.47 -0.06 -20.79
N ASN A 65 -4.58 -0.94 -20.37
CA ASN A 65 -4.30 -1.08 -18.95
C ASN A 65 -3.71 0.22 -18.39
N TYR A 66 -3.82 0.41 -17.07
CA TYR A 66 -3.16 1.50 -16.38
C TYR A 66 -1.66 1.48 -16.69
N SER A 67 -1.13 2.61 -17.11
CA SER A 67 0.29 2.78 -17.41
C SER A 67 1.07 2.90 -16.09
N TRP A 68 1.53 1.77 -15.56
CA TRP A 68 2.29 1.75 -14.31
C TRP A 68 3.60 2.52 -14.48
N ARG A 69 3.84 3.46 -13.60
CA ARG A 69 5.14 4.12 -13.49
C ARG A 69 6.03 3.25 -12.61
N TYR A 70 6.88 2.46 -13.25
CA TYR A 70 7.83 1.62 -12.51
C TYR A 70 8.89 2.51 -11.88
N GLN A 71 9.00 2.42 -10.56
CA GLN A 71 10.09 2.99 -9.81
C GLN A 71 10.80 1.85 -9.08
N ARG A 72 12.13 1.78 -9.21
CA ARG A 72 12.92 0.81 -8.46
C ARG A 72 12.91 1.23 -6.99
N CYS A 73 12.22 0.45 -6.16
CA CYS A 73 12.18 0.62 -4.71
C CYS A 73 13.10 -0.38 -3.99
N TRP A 74 14.05 -0.97 -4.73
CA TRP A 74 15.01 -1.89 -4.14
C TRP A 74 16.11 -1.09 -3.45
N THR A 75 16.40 -1.41 -2.20
CA THR A 75 17.53 -0.82 -1.49
C THR A 75 18.83 -1.41 -2.03
N ASP A 76 19.73 -0.56 -2.52
CA ASP A 76 21.09 -1.01 -2.78
C ASP A 76 21.74 -1.33 -1.42
N ILE A 77 22.24 -2.56 -1.27
CA ILE A 77 22.93 -2.99 -0.08
C ILE A 77 24.24 -2.21 -0.01
N VAL A 78 24.22 -1.07 0.66
CA VAL A 78 25.44 -0.34 0.99
C VAL A 78 26.09 -1.13 2.13
N SER A 79 27.14 -1.88 1.79
CA SER A 79 28.04 -2.49 2.76
C SER A 79 28.79 -1.39 3.52
N THR A 80 28.12 -0.75 4.49
CA THR A 80 28.80 0.19 5.39
C THR A 80 29.60 -0.64 6.39
N GLY A 81 30.92 -0.51 6.22
CA GLY A 81 31.94 -1.28 6.91
C GLY A 81 31.78 -1.34 8.44
N GLY A 82 31.53 -2.51 8.89
CA GLY A 82 31.79 -3.03 10.21
C GLY A 82 32.34 -4.43 10.00
N ASN A 83 33.38 -4.81 10.72
CA ASN A 83 34.15 -6.04 10.59
C ASN A 83 33.24 -7.29 10.60
N GLY A 84 32.71 -7.66 9.44
CA GLY A 84 31.85 -8.80 9.19
C GLY A 84 30.84 -8.48 8.11
N THR A 85 30.86 -9.20 6.99
CA THR A 85 29.89 -9.09 5.92
C THR A 85 28.50 -9.34 6.49
N ARG A 86 27.62 -8.34 6.51
CA ARG A 86 26.20 -8.55 6.88
C ARG A 86 25.59 -9.54 5.91
N LEU A 87 24.89 -10.51 6.40
CA LEU A 87 24.20 -11.52 5.57
C LEU A 87 23.04 -10.86 4.79
N HIS A 88 22.34 -9.92 5.45
CA HIS A 88 21.20 -9.19 4.88
C HIS A 88 20.98 -7.88 5.69
N PRO A 89 20.37 -6.83 5.14
CA PRO A 89 20.08 -5.60 5.88
C PRO A 89 19.29 -5.81 7.18
N LEU A 90 18.44 -6.83 7.23
CA LEU A 90 17.63 -7.18 8.41
C LEU A 90 18.20 -8.38 9.19
N VAL A 91 19.20 -9.10 8.66
CA VAL A 91 19.82 -10.26 9.30
C VAL A 91 21.33 -10.09 9.27
N HIS A 92 21.93 -9.65 10.36
CA HIS A 92 23.31 -9.19 10.34
C HIS A 92 24.31 -10.34 10.43
N ARG A 93 24.11 -11.26 11.36
CA ARG A 93 25.05 -12.35 11.58
C ARG A 93 24.38 -13.59 12.14
N ARG A 94 24.99 -14.73 11.90
CA ARG A 94 24.69 -15.98 12.61
C ARG A 94 25.49 -16.02 13.90
N ILE A 95 24.89 -16.53 14.96
CA ILE A 95 25.54 -16.75 16.25
C ILE A 95 25.87 -18.22 16.36
N GLU A 96 27.16 -18.52 16.59
CA GLU A 96 27.60 -19.86 16.98
C GLU A 96 27.11 -20.18 18.39
N ASN A 97 26.45 -21.32 18.56
CA ASN A 97 25.92 -21.76 19.83
C ASN A 97 26.00 -23.30 19.93
N ALA A 98 25.91 -23.81 21.14
CA ALA A 98 25.97 -25.26 21.41
C ALA A 98 24.58 -25.94 21.37
N SER A 99 23.52 -25.22 21.12
CA SER A 99 22.14 -25.75 21.02
C SER A 99 21.88 -26.33 19.62
N GLN A 100 20.77 -27.07 19.49
CA GLN A 100 20.29 -27.53 18.18
C GLN A 100 19.59 -26.41 17.37
N SER A 101 19.37 -25.26 17.97
CA SER A 101 18.75 -24.12 17.29
C SER A 101 19.80 -23.33 16.51
N VAL A 102 19.39 -22.77 15.38
CA VAL A 102 20.20 -21.83 14.60
C VAL A 102 19.75 -20.41 14.99
N ILE A 103 20.69 -19.59 15.43
CA ILE A 103 20.40 -18.24 15.93
C ILE A 103 21.00 -17.20 14.98
N PHE A 104 20.20 -16.27 14.56
CA PHE A 104 20.62 -15.08 13.84
C PHE A 104 20.34 -13.84 14.65
N GLU A 105 21.21 -12.86 14.54
CA GLU A 105 21.13 -11.62 15.30
C GLU A 105 21.23 -10.40 14.39
N SER A 106 20.45 -9.39 14.72
CA SER A 106 20.44 -8.10 14.06
C SER A 106 20.43 -6.99 15.08
N ARG A 107 21.08 -5.86 14.77
CA ARG A 107 20.98 -4.62 15.53
C ARG A 107 20.25 -3.61 14.65
N LEU A 108 19.04 -3.28 15.05
CA LEU A 108 18.12 -2.43 14.29
C LEU A 108 17.83 -1.14 15.05
N SER A 109 17.66 -0.03 14.35
CA SER A 109 17.19 1.22 14.90
C SER A 109 16.17 1.87 13.96
N ALA A 110 15.58 2.98 14.35
CA ALA A 110 14.68 3.74 13.47
C ALA A 110 15.36 4.12 12.15
N SER A 111 16.64 4.48 12.18
CA SER A 111 17.41 4.93 11.02
C SER A 111 18.29 3.84 10.37
N SER A 112 18.28 2.61 10.87
CA SER A 112 19.15 1.54 10.34
C SER A 112 18.46 0.16 10.32
N PRO A 113 18.08 -0.33 9.13
CA PRO A 113 18.10 0.32 7.80
C PRO A 113 17.22 1.55 7.70
N ALA A 114 17.62 2.54 6.89
CA ALA A 114 16.98 3.86 6.82
C ALA A 114 15.48 3.82 6.47
N TYR A 115 15.04 2.87 5.65
CA TYR A 115 13.64 2.72 5.24
C TYR A 115 12.71 2.35 6.41
N LEU A 116 13.23 1.91 7.55
CA LEU A 116 12.40 1.62 8.72
C LEU A 116 11.77 2.90 9.31
N ASP A 117 12.41 4.05 9.13
CA ASP A 117 11.89 5.34 9.58
C ASP A 117 10.60 5.76 8.88
N ASP A 118 10.38 5.28 7.66
CA ASP A 118 9.18 5.58 6.87
C ASP A 118 7.93 4.86 7.41
N HIS A 119 8.09 3.80 8.19
CA HIS A 119 6.97 3.04 8.74
C HIS A 119 6.58 3.55 10.12
N ARG A 120 5.80 4.64 10.16
CA ARG A 120 5.35 5.29 11.38
C ARG A 120 3.87 5.04 11.66
N VAL A 121 3.58 4.64 12.90
CA VAL A 121 2.21 4.47 13.42
C VAL A 121 2.07 5.42 14.62
N PHE A 122 1.13 6.35 14.55
CA PHE A 122 0.94 7.41 15.56
C PHE A 122 2.23 8.15 15.94
N GLY A 123 3.07 8.42 14.92
CA GLY A 123 4.34 9.13 15.10
C GLY A 123 5.52 8.28 15.59
N SER A 124 5.30 7.05 16.02
CA SER A 124 6.35 6.10 16.44
C SER A 124 6.78 5.21 15.29
N VAL A 125 8.08 4.94 15.18
CA VAL A 125 8.60 3.98 14.21
C VAL A 125 8.28 2.57 14.70
N VAL A 126 7.51 1.84 13.91
CA VAL A 126 7.11 0.46 14.21
C VAL A 126 7.77 -0.48 13.21
N TYR A 127 8.38 -1.54 13.69
CA TYR A 127 8.97 -2.56 12.82
C TYR A 127 7.86 -3.25 12.00
N PRO A 128 7.90 -3.22 10.65
CA PRO A 128 6.82 -3.73 9.83
C PRO A 128 6.65 -5.25 9.94
N ALA A 129 5.43 -5.76 9.83
CA ALA A 129 5.17 -7.20 9.74
C ALA A 129 5.90 -7.84 8.55
N SER A 130 5.94 -7.16 7.41
CA SER A 130 6.68 -7.59 6.22
C SER A 130 8.19 -7.76 6.48
N ALA A 131 8.77 -6.96 7.36
CA ALA A 131 10.18 -7.08 7.73
C ALA A 131 10.46 -8.33 8.60
N PHE A 132 9.52 -8.73 9.46
CA PHE A 132 9.60 -10.03 10.14
C PHE A 132 9.54 -11.19 9.16
N PHE A 133 8.65 -11.12 8.16
CA PHE A 133 8.55 -12.15 7.13
C PHE A 133 9.83 -12.22 6.30
N GLU A 134 10.39 -11.09 5.91
CA GLU A 134 11.65 -11.04 5.17
C GLU A 134 12.80 -11.63 5.98
N MET A 135 12.92 -11.31 7.28
CA MET A 135 13.90 -11.93 8.16
C MET A 135 13.76 -13.45 8.19
N ALA A 136 12.53 -13.96 8.38
CA ALA A 136 12.25 -15.39 8.44
C ALA A 136 12.57 -16.07 7.09
N MET A 137 12.21 -15.47 5.98
CA MET A 137 12.51 -15.98 4.63
C MET A 137 14.02 -16.04 4.37
N VAL A 138 14.76 -15.00 4.74
CA VAL A 138 16.23 -14.97 4.61
C VAL A 138 16.87 -16.08 5.44
N VAL A 139 16.44 -16.23 6.69
CA VAL A 139 16.96 -17.26 7.59
C VAL A 139 16.61 -18.66 7.09
N ALA A 140 15.38 -18.87 6.62
CA ALA A 140 14.93 -20.13 6.05
C ALA A 140 15.75 -20.52 4.79
N ARG A 141 15.95 -19.59 3.85
CA ARG A 141 16.81 -19.81 2.68
C ARG A 141 18.23 -20.20 3.08
N PHE A 142 18.76 -19.54 4.12
CA PHE A 142 20.09 -19.83 4.61
C PHE A 142 20.18 -21.23 5.22
N ILE A 143 19.14 -21.68 5.93
CA ILE A 143 19.10 -23.00 6.58
C ILE A 143 18.87 -24.11 5.54
N PHE A 144 17.90 -23.94 4.64
CA PHE A 144 17.53 -24.95 3.67
C PHE A 144 18.42 -24.96 2.42
N GLY A 145 19.16 -23.88 2.16
CA GLY A 145 19.94 -23.73 0.92
C GLY A 145 19.08 -23.67 -0.35
N GLN A 146 17.80 -23.29 -0.23
CA GLN A 146 16.83 -23.24 -1.32
C GLN A 146 16.19 -21.85 -1.38
N ASP A 147 15.85 -21.41 -2.59
CA ASP A 147 15.19 -20.13 -2.82
C ASP A 147 13.69 -20.19 -2.55
N GLU A 148 13.07 -21.35 -2.77
CA GLU A 148 11.64 -21.56 -2.56
C GLU A 148 11.40 -22.09 -1.14
N VAL A 149 10.94 -21.20 -0.27
CA VAL A 149 10.54 -21.54 1.10
C VAL A 149 9.18 -20.90 1.40
N ALA A 150 8.39 -21.55 2.24
CA ALA A 150 7.08 -21.06 2.64
C ALA A 150 7.01 -20.87 4.16
N LEU A 151 6.44 -19.75 4.58
CA LEU A 151 6.10 -19.50 5.98
C LEU A 151 4.64 -19.84 6.22
N THR A 152 4.36 -20.57 7.29
CA THR A 152 3.00 -20.93 7.69
C THR A 152 2.79 -20.60 9.17
N ASN A 153 1.53 -20.38 9.57
CA ASN A 153 1.15 -20.16 10.96
C ASN A 153 1.89 -18.99 11.64
N VAL A 154 2.11 -17.90 10.89
CA VAL A 154 2.82 -16.75 11.43
C VAL A 154 1.92 -15.98 12.38
N SER A 155 2.42 -15.68 13.58
CA SER A 155 1.74 -14.86 14.58
C SER A 155 2.69 -13.79 15.12
N ILE A 156 2.22 -12.56 15.19
CA ILE A 156 2.96 -11.42 15.74
C ILE A 156 2.28 -11.01 17.04
N GLY A 157 2.81 -11.46 18.16
CA GLY A 157 2.21 -11.23 19.47
C GLY A 157 2.37 -9.80 19.99
N ARG A 158 3.37 -9.05 19.53
CA ARG A 158 3.67 -7.69 20.00
C ARG A 158 4.36 -6.86 18.92
N ALA A 159 3.97 -5.57 18.84
CA ALA A 159 4.67 -4.61 18.01
C ALA A 159 6.07 -4.31 18.57
N LEU A 160 7.07 -4.26 17.69
CA LEU A 160 8.43 -3.81 18.01
C LEU A 160 8.55 -2.31 17.66
N LEU A 161 8.69 -1.49 18.68
CA LEU A 161 8.95 -0.06 18.52
C LEU A 161 10.45 0.17 18.39
N LEU A 162 10.84 0.97 17.41
CA LEU A 162 12.22 1.35 17.17
C LEU A 162 12.46 2.81 17.55
N SER A 163 13.64 3.05 18.09
CA SER A 163 14.16 4.40 18.36
C SER A 163 15.52 4.57 17.70
N GLU A 164 16.16 5.71 17.88
CA GLU A 164 17.53 5.91 17.40
C GLU A 164 18.53 4.99 18.11
N ALA A 165 18.26 4.61 19.36
CA ALA A 165 19.07 3.64 20.08
C ALA A 165 18.85 2.24 19.48
N PRO A 166 19.91 1.56 19.01
CA PRO A 166 19.79 0.25 18.42
C PRO A 166 19.27 -0.81 19.39
N VAL A 167 18.30 -1.59 18.95
CA VAL A 167 17.81 -2.78 19.65
C VAL A 167 18.40 -4.05 19.01
N THR A 168 18.70 -5.04 19.85
CA THR A 168 19.12 -6.36 19.37
C THR A 168 17.88 -7.22 19.17
N VAL A 169 17.73 -7.73 17.95
CA VAL A 169 16.67 -8.67 17.56
C VAL A 169 17.33 -10.00 17.23
N GLN A 170 16.82 -11.08 17.80
CA GLN A 170 17.27 -12.43 17.49
C GLN A 170 16.14 -13.22 16.83
N MET A 171 16.50 -13.98 15.80
CA MET A 171 15.65 -14.99 15.20
C MET A 171 16.22 -16.34 15.53
N ILE A 172 15.44 -17.17 16.19
CA ILE A 172 15.83 -18.48 16.67
C ILE A 172 15.05 -19.52 15.88
N ALA A 173 15.73 -20.28 15.02
CA ALA A 173 15.15 -21.35 14.26
C ALA A 173 15.45 -22.69 14.92
N THR A 174 14.42 -23.42 15.31
CA THR A 174 14.53 -24.73 15.96
C THR A 174 14.00 -25.79 15.02
N ALA A 175 14.78 -26.85 14.80
CA ALA A 175 14.37 -27.96 13.95
C ALA A 175 13.16 -28.72 14.55
N ASN A 176 12.16 -28.96 13.70
CA ASN A 176 10.95 -29.70 14.03
C ASN A 176 10.60 -30.65 12.87
N GLY A 177 11.21 -31.83 12.83
CA GLY A 177 11.12 -32.76 11.71
C GLY A 177 11.75 -32.20 10.44
N ASP A 178 10.96 -32.06 9.40
CA ASP A 178 11.33 -31.47 8.10
C ASP A 178 11.10 -29.94 8.02
N ARG A 179 10.78 -29.31 9.14
CA ARG A 179 10.46 -27.89 9.27
C ARG A 179 11.33 -27.22 10.31
N PHE A 180 11.26 -25.89 10.35
CA PHE A 180 11.81 -25.08 11.42
C PHE A 180 10.73 -24.19 12.02
N ASP A 181 10.71 -24.12 13.34
CA ASP A 181 9.92 -23.14 14.10
C ASP A 181 10.81 -21.93 14.40
N PHE A 182 10.25 -20.73 14.23
CA PHE A 182 10.92 -19.44 14.39
C PHE A 182 10.36 -18.64 15.55
#